data_4a7dc4bb3824fdb5f4bff59536605669
#
_entry.id   4a7dc4bb3824fdb5f4bff59536605669
#
_cell.length_a   1.000
_cell.length_b   1.000
_cell.length_c   1.000
_cell.angle_alpha   90.00
_cell.angle_beta   90.00
_cell.angle_gamma   90.00
#
_symmetry.space_group_name_H-M   'P 1'
#
loop_
_entity.id
_entity.type
_entity.pdbx_description
1 polymer ?
#
loop_
_entity_poly.entity_id
_entity_poly.type
_entity_poly.pdbx_seq_one_letter_code
_entity_poly.pdbx_strand_id
1 'polypeptide(L)'
;MGAASISQAVYAAEEPAKPAAAAPAVVKPDPAKGDTLFNTAPPNGVSCASCHNADGNSAVAVNPKLAQQHPEYILKQLQEFKAGKRKSAIMQPMVQHLSTQDMRDISWFLGSKPVKNGFSKEKDLVALGERIYRGGIPDRMIPACAGCHSPNGAGIPAQYPRLGGQHADYTDAQLKSFRDGVRANSAQMTGVARKMNDREIKAVSDYIAGLR
;
A
#
# COMPACT_ATOMS: atom_id res chain seq x y z
N MET A 1 -21.66 -65.83 39.09
CA MET A 1 -21.18 -64.68 39.89
C MET A 1 -20.27 -63.82 38.98
N GLY A 2 -20.82 -62.80 38.43
CA GLY A 2 -20.07 -61.87 37.54
C GLY A 2 -19.77 -60.57 38.26
N ALA A 3 -18.51 -60.25 38.41
CA ALA A 3 -18.05 -59.00 38.99
C ALA A 3 -18.03 -57.93 37.93
N ALA A 4 -18.80 -56.86 38.08
CA ALA A 4 -18.77 -55.69 37.24
C ALA A 4 -17.70 -54.72 37.73
N SER A 5 -16.68 -54.46 36.88
CA SER A 5 -15.63 -53.45 37.13
C SER A 5 -16.15 -52.07 36.73
N ILE A 6 -16.27 -51.19 37.71
CA ILE A 6 -16.62 -49.76 37.47
C ILE A 6 -15.33 -49.02 37.19
N SER A 7 -15.18 -48.54 35.94
CA SER A 7 -14.09 -47.67 35.53
C SER A 7 -14.35 -46.26 35.97
N GLN A 8 -13.55 -45.70 36.88
CA GLN A 8 -13.62 -44.29 37.27
C GLN A 8 -12.86 -43.45 36.25
N ALA A 9 -13.57 -42.58 35.57
CA ALA A 9 -12.97 -41.55 34.72
C ALA A 9 -12.37 -40.43 35.59
N VAL A 10 -11.06 -40.26 35.54
CA VAL A 10 -10.33 -39.17 36.18
C VAL A 10 -10.49 -37.93 35.31
N TYR A 11 -11.26 -36.96 35.75
CA TYR A 11 -11.33 -35.64 35.16
C TYR A 11 -10.02 -34.91 35.51
N ALA A 12 -9.18 -34.67 34.52
CA ALA A 12 -8.04 -33.75 34.64
C ALA A 12 -8.59 -32.31 34.73
N ALA A 13 -8.28 -31.63 35.82
CA ALA A 13 -8.60 -30.21 35.95
C ALA A 13 -7.72 -29.39 34.98
N GLU A 14 -8.34 -28.71 34.04
CA GLU A 14 -7.64 -27.75 33.20
C GLU A 14 -7.14 -26.57 34.05
N GLU A 15 -5.84 -26.32 34.01
CA GLU A 15 -5.27 -25.11 34.61
C GLU A 15 -5.86 -23.86 33.95
N PRO A 16 -6.19 -22.81 34.72
CA PRO A 16 -6.71 -21.57 34.16
C PRO A 16 -5.65 -20.94 33.25
N ALA A 17 -6.02 -20.71 31.97
CA ALA A 17 -5.16 -20.07 30.99
C ALA A 17 -4.67 -18.72 31.51
N LYS A 18 -3.35 -18.52 31.47
CA LYS A 18 -2.69 -17.25 31.83
C LYS A 18 -3.32 -16.10 31.03
N PRO A 19 -3.74 -14.99 31.67
CA PRO A 19 -4.34 -13.87 30.94
C PRO A 19 -3.40 -13.39 29.84
N ALA A 20 -3.89 -13.31 28.62
CA ALA A 20 -3.14 -12.76 27.50
C ALA A 20 -2.74 -11.31 27.85
N ALA A 21 -1.44 -10.99 27.66
CA ALA A 21 -0.96 -9.63 27.87
C ALA A 21 -1.81 -8.65 27.06
N ALA A 22 -2.34 -7.60 27.70
CA ALA A 22 -3.14 -6.58 27.05
C ALA A 22 -2.37 -6.02 25.85
N ALA A 23 -3.00 -5.97 24.69
CA ALA A 23 -2.41 -5.36 23.51
C ALA A 23 -2.04 -3.90 23.84
N PRO A 24 -0.84 -3.41 23.45
CA PRO A 24 -0.44 -2.05 23.77
C PRO A 24 -1.46 -1.06 23.23
N ALA A 25 -1.86 -0.10 24.07
CA ALA A 25 -2.82 0.93 23.71
C ALA A 25 -2.40 1.60 22.40
N VAL A 26 -3.32 1.67 21.44
CA VAL A 26 -3.06 2.33 20.15
C VAL A 26 -2.98 3.82 20.40
N VAL A 27 -1.78 4.36 20.39
CA VAL A 27 -1.54 5.81 20.53
C VAL A 27 -2.09 6.51 19.29
N LYS A 28 -2.81 7.63 19.48
CA LYS A 28 -3.32 8.45 18.38
C LYS A 28 -2.16 8.93 17.49
N PRO A 29 -2.37 9.05 16.16
CA PRO A 29 -1.36 9.62 15.28
C PRO A 29 -1.12 11.10 15.60
N ASP A 30 0.13 11.53 15.50
CA ASP A 30 0.57 12.92 15.60
C ASP A 30 1.13 13.39 14.25
N PRO A 31 0.33 14.08 13.40
CA PRO A 31 0.80 14.58 12.11
C PRO A 31 1.91 15.64 12.21
N ALA A 32 2.02 16.40 13.31
CA ALA A 32 3.09 17.38 13.49
C ALA A 32 4.44 16.69 13.73
N LYS A 33 4.44 15.64 14.55
CA LYS A 33 5.60 14.76 14.69
C LYS A 33 5.91 14.05 13.37
N GLY A 34 4.88 13.61 12.64
CA GLY A 34 5.01 13.01 11.32
C GLY A 34 5.69 13.93 10.31
N ASP A 35 5.35 15.23 10.31
CA ASP A 35 6.01 16.26 9.50
C ASP A 35 7.51 16.34 9.83
N THR A 36 7.84 16.47 11.11
CA THR A 36 9.23 16.51 11.57
C THR A 36 10.01 15.28 11.12
N LEU A 37 9.48 14.08 11.35
CA LEU A 37 10.12 12.82 10.96
C LEU A 37 10.32 12.68 9.46
N PHE A 38 9.36 13.15 8.67
CA PHE A 38 9.40 13.07 7.22
C PHE A 38 10.41 14.04 6.60
N ASN A 39 10.50 15.24 7.15
CA ASN A 39 11.32 16.32 6.61
C ASN A 39 12.74 16.40 7.21
N THR A 40 13.00 15.76 8.35
CA THR A 40 14.32 15.77 8.97
C THR A 40 15.10 14.51 8.65
N ALA A 41 16.35 14.67 8.23
CA ALA A 41 17.23 13.52 8.00
C ALA A 41 17.61 12.87 9.35
N PRO A 42 17.53 11.54 9.46
CA PRO A 42 18.09 10.84 10.63
C PRO A 42 19.61 10.94 10.63
N PRO A 43 20.28 10.71 11.78
CA PRO A 43 21.73 10.66 11.81
C PRO A 43 22.29 9.69 10.75
N ASN A 44 23.24 10.15 9.95
CA ASN A 44 23.87 9.40 8.84
C ASN A 44 22.90 8.91 7.74
N GLY A 45 21.75 9.58 7.58
CA GLY A 45 20.76 9.25 6.56
C GLY A 45 20.27 10.44 5.76
N VAL A 46 19.28 10.21 4.92
CA VAL A 46 18.57 11.25 4.16
C VAL A 46 17.11 11.31 4.59
N SER A 47 16.49 12.50 4.51
CA SER A 47 15.06 12.64 4.85
C SER A 47 14.18 11.98 3.78
N CYS A 48 12.97 11.59 4.17
CA CYS A 48 11.96 11.10 3.22
C CYS A 48 11.65 12.16 2.16
N ALA A 49 11.60 13.41 2.58
CA ALA A 49 11.35 14.57 1.72
C ALA A 49 12.39 14.73 0.60
N SER A 50 13.63 14.26 0.77
CA SER A 50 14.67 14.30 -0.28
C SER A 50 14.25 13.61 -1.58
N CYS A 51 13.44 12.55 -1.48
CA CYS A 51 12.94 11.79 -2.62
C CYS A 51 11.46 12.05 -2.91
N HIS A 52 10.67 12.34 -1.86
CA HIS A 52 9.22 12.48 -1.97
C HIS A 52 8.73 13.94 -1.89
N ASN A 53 9.61 14.94 -1.84
CA ASN A 53 9.35 16.35 -1.55
C ASN A 53 8.69 16.57 -0.17
N ALA A 54 8.84 17.77 0.39
CA ALA A 54 8.39 18.11 1.74
C ALA A 54 6.86 17.95 1.96
N ASP A 55 6.08 18.05 0.90
CA ASP A 55 4.62 17.90 0.90
C ASP A 55 4.15 16.51 0.40
N GLY A 56 5.07 15.57 0.18
CA GLY A 56 4.75 14.24 -0.35
C GLY A 56 4.38 14.22 -1.84
N ASN A 57 4.49 15.34 -2.57
CA ASN A 57 4.27 15.41 -4.01
C ASN A 57 5.60 15.33 -4.76
N SER A 58 6.18 14.14 -4.84
CA SER A 58 7.43 13.93 -5.57
C SER A 58 7.39 14.54 -6.97
N ALA A 59 8.48 15.23 -7.36
CA ALA A 59 8.69 15.70 -8.72
C ALA A 59 9.35 14.64 -9.61
N VAL A 60 9.92 13.59 -9.02
CA VAL A 60 10.65 12.53 -9.71
C VAL A 60 9.69 11.38 -10.03
N ALA A 61 9.54 11.07 -11.31
CA ALA A 61 8.50 10.16 -11.81
C ALA A 61 8.59 8.72 -11.29
N VAL A 62 9.78 8.25 -10.90
CA VAL A 62 9.97 6.91 -10.31
C VAL A 62 9.68 6.87 -8.81
N ASN A 63 9.67 8.03 -8.13
CA ASN A 63 9.32 8.12 -6.72
C ASN A 63 7.82 8.47 -6.58
N PRO A 64 7.03 7.71 -5.82
CA PRO A 64 5.60 7.96 -5.77
C PRO A 64 5.25 9.28 -5.09
N LYS A 65 4.17 9.89 -5.56
CA LYS A 65 3.44 10.88 -4.76
C LYS A 65 2.78 10.17 -3.60
N LEU A 66 2.98 10.69 -2.41
CA LEU A 66 2.45 10.17 -1.15
C LEU A 66 1.33 11.05 -0.58
N ALA A 67 1.26 12.31 -1.03
CA ALA A 67 0.24 13.27 -0.62
C ALA A 67 -1.18 12.74 -0.88
N GLN A 68 -2.07 12.95 0.08
CA GLN A 68 -3.48 12.53 0.04
C GLN A 68 -3.69 11.01 -0.16
N GLN A 69 -2.66 10.20 0.08
CA GLN A 69 -2.81 8.76 0.13
C GLN A 69 -3.44 8.37 1.47
N HIS A 70 -4.23 7.29 1.47
CA HIS A 70 -4.85 6.78 2.71
C HIS A 70 -3.78 6.45 3.75
N PRO A 71 -3.87 7.01 4.97
CA PRO A 71 -2.85 6.81 6.01
C PRO A 71 -2.60 5.33 6.33
N GLU A 72 -3.66 4.53 6.39
CA GLU A 72 -3.56 3.09 6.68
C GLU A 72 -2.81 2.34 5.57
N TYR A 73 -2.97 2.78 4.32
CA TYR A 73 -2.22 2.20 3.20
C TYR A 73 -0.73 2.56 3.30
N ILE A 74 -0.39 3.83 3.60
CA ILE A 74 1.01 4.23 3.80
C ILE A 74 1.63 3.44 4.96
N LEU A 75 0.94 3.38 6.11
CA LEU A 75 1.37 2.62 7.28
C LEU A 75 1.65 1.16 6.94
N LYS A 76 0.72 0.52 6.23
CA LYS A 76 0.90 -0.86 5.74
C LYS A 76 2.15 -0.99 4.87
N GLN A 77 2.37 -0.07 3.93
CA GLN A 77 3.54 -0.13 3.06
C GLN A 77 4.86 0.04 3.82
N LEU A 78 4.93 1.00 4.77
CA LEU A 78 6.13 1.21 5.59
C LEU A 78 6.44 -0.03 6.44
N GLN A 79 5.43 -0.62 7.07
CA GLN A 79 5.56 -1.86 7.85
C GLN A 79 6.02 -3.03 6.97
N GLU A 80 5.48 -3.16 5.77
CA GLU A 80 5.82 -4.24 4.85
C GLU A 80 7.22 -4.08 4.23
N PHE A 81 7.70 -2.87 4.01
CA PHE A 81 9.10 -2.62 3.69
C PHE A 81 10.01 -3.03 4.86
N LYS A 82 9.68 -2.62 6.09
CA LYS A 82 10.45 -2.98 7.29
C LYS A 82 10.52 -4.48 7.51
N ALA A 83 9.42 -5.18 7.29
CA ALA A 83 9.32 -6.63 7.43
C ALA A 83 9.84 -7.42 6.21
N GLY A 84 10.30 -6.75 5.15
CA GLY A 84 10.76 -7.41 3.91
C GLY A 84 9.66 -8.03 3.05
N LYS A 85 8.38 -7.89 3.43
CA LYS A 85 7.23 -8.37 2.64
C LYS A 85 7.05 -7.60 1.31
N ARG A 86 7.38 -6.31 1.32
CA ARG A 86 7.53 -5.50 0.11
C ARG A 86 9.01 -5.20 -0.08
N LYS A 87 9.59 -5.77 -1.12
CA LYS A 87 11.02 -5.62 -1.41
C LYS A 87 11.32 -4.26 -2.06
N SER A 88 12.34 -3.57 -1.58
CA SER A 88 12.89 -2.37 -2.18
C SER A 88 14.27 -2.11 -1.59
N ALA A 89 15.30 -2.10 -2.43
CA ALA A 89 16.67 -1.79 -2.01
C ALA A 89 16.81 -0.37 -1.41
N ILE A 90 15.92 0.55 -1.81
CA ILE A 90 15.90 1.94 -1.33
C ILE A 90 15.06 2.06 -0.06
N MET A 91 13.80 1.60 -0.09
CA MET A 91 12.88 1.86 1.02
C MET A 91 13.14 1.00 2.26
N GLN A 92 13.65 -0.23 2.10
CA GLN A 92 13.92 -1.10 3.25
C GLN A 92 14.89 -0.46 4.26
N PRO A 93 16.10 0.01 3.88
CA PRO A 93 16.99 0.67 4.83
C PRO A 93 16.39 1.97 5.41
N MET A 94 15.62 2.72 4.62
CA MET A 94 15.01 3.97 5.06
C MET A 94 14.04 3.82 6.22
N VAL A 95 13.35 2.69 6.34
CA VAL A 95 12.31 2.47 7.35
C VAL A 95 12.79 1.67 8.58
N GLN A 96 14.02 1.16 8.58
CA GLN A 96 14.49 0.25 9.64
C GLN A 96 14.50 0.89 11.03
N HIS A 97 14.86 2.16 11.11
CA HIS A 97 14.95 2.90 12.38
C HIS A 97 13.58 3.40 12.90
N LEU A 98 12.53 3.38 12.06
CA LEU A 98 11.22 3.89 12.45
C LEU A 98 10.48 2.91 13.39
N SER A 99 9.92 3.42 14.47
CA SER A 99 8.94 2.69 15.27
C SER A 99 7.60 2.59 14.54
N THR A 100 6.71 1.72 15.00
CA THR A 100 5.33 1.64 14.46
C THR A 100 4.58 2.96 14.64
N GLN A 101 4.84 3.69 15.75
CA GLN A 101 4.22 4.98 15.97
C GLN A 101 4.76 6.05 15.01
N ASP A 102 6.08 6.08 14.76
CA ASP A 102 6.67 7.00 13.78
C ASP A 102 6.10 6.77 12.38
N MET A 103 5.96 5.51 11.97
CA MET A 103 5.31 5.18 10.69
C MET A 103 3.86 5.65 10.63
N ARG A 104 3.12 5.56 11.74
CA ARG A 104 1.75 6.05 11.87
C ARG A 104 1.70 7.57 11.74
N ASP A 105 2.54 8.28 12.47
CA ASP A 105 2.61 9.75 12.48
C ASP A 105 2.93 10.28 11.08
N ILE A 106 3.93 9.72 10.40
CA ILE A 106 4.27 10.02 9.00
C ILE A 106 3.09 9.76 8.07
N SER A 107 2.38 8.65 8.25
CA SER A 107 1.26 8.26 7.38
C SER A 107 0.10 9.27 7.46
N TRP A 108 -0.26 9.72 8.66
CA TRP A 108 -1.31 10.72 8.86
C TRP A 108 -0.90 12.11 8.39
N PHE A 109 0.36 12.48 8.58
CA PHE A 109 0.92 13.71 7.99
C PHE A 109 0.72 13.73 6.45
N LEU A 110 1.14 12.67 5.75
CA LEU A 110 1.04 12.58 4.29
C LEU A 110 -0.42 12.52 3.81
N GLY A 111 -1.29 11.81 4.53
CA GLY A 111 -2.71 11.74 4.22
C GLY A 111 -3.43 13.09 4.29
N SER A 112 -2.93 14.02 5.12
CA SER A 112 -3.48 15.38 5.24
C SER A 112 -3.01 16.36 4.15
N LYS A 113 -1.98 15.99 3.35
CA LYS A 113 -1.43 16.88 2.33
C LYS A 113 -2.25 16.83 1.04
N PRO A 114 -2.53 17.95 0.38
CA PRO A 114 -3.23 17.95 -0.90
C PRO A 114 -2.35 17.36 -2.00
N VAL A 115 -2.91 16.47 -2.82
CA VAL A 115 -2.20 15.92 -3.98
C VAL A 115 -2.15 16.95 -5.11
N LYS A 116 -0.99 17.06 -5.76
CA LYS A 116 -0.84 17.80 -7.02
C LYS A 116 -1.24 16.90 -8.18
N ASN A 117 -2.13 17.39 -9.02
CA ASN A 117 -2.59 16.67 -10.20
C ASN A 117 -1.43 16.29 -11.13
N GLY A 118 -1.58 15.16 -11.81
CA GLY A 118 -0.75 14.75 -12.93
C GLY A 118 -1.47 14.95 -14.26
N PHE A 119 -0.86 14.45 -15.33
CA PHE A 119 -1.38 14.55 -16.69
C PHE A 119 -1.08 13.25 -17.45
N SER A 120 -2.04 12.83 -18.29
CA SER A 120 -1.78 11.86 -19.35
C SER A 120 -0.90 12.51 -20.41
N LYS A 121 0.13 11.81 -20.87
CA LYS A 121 1.07 12.28 -21.88
C LYS A 121 0.95 11.53 -23.20
N GLU A 122 0.49 10.31 -23.16
CA GLU A 122 0.42 9.36 -24.27
C GLU A 122 -0.95 9.43 -24.95
N LYS A 123 -1.20 10.46 -25.75
CA LYS A 123 -2.50 10.75 -26.38
C LYS A 123 -3.12 9.55 -27.09
N ASP A 124 -2.30 8.74 -27.77
CA ASP A 124 -2.76 7.56 -28.50
C ASP A 124 -3.16 6.39 -27.59
N LEU A 125 -2.78 6.43 -26.32
CA LEU A 125 -3.08 5.40 -25.35
C LEU A 125 -4.23 5.76 -24.38
N VAL A 126 -4.65 7.03 -24.32
CA VAL A 126 -5.68 7.49 -23.36
C VAL A 126 -6.96 6.69 -23.48
N ALA A 127 -7.47 6.49 -24.69
CA ALA A 127 -8.72 5.75 -24.92
C ALA A 127 -8.59 4.26 -24.51
N LEU A 128 -7.42 3.65 -24.70
CA LEU A 128 -7.16 2.28 -24.23
C LEU A 128 -7.09 2.26 -22.69
N GLY A 129 -6.35 3.18 -22.10
CA GLY A 129 -6.20 3.31 -20.64
C GLY A 129 -7.54 3.52 -19.95
N GLU A 130 -8.40 4.39 -20.50
CA GLU A 130 -9.75 4.63 -19.99
C GLU A 130 -10.62 3.36 -20.03
N ARG A 131 -10.65 2.68 -21.18
CA ARG A 131 -11.43 1.42 -21.29
C ARG A 131 -10.98 0.40 -20.25
N ILE A 132 -9.67 0.20 -20.09
CA ILE A 132 -9.13 -0.74 -19.10
C ILE A 132 -9.49 -0.30 -17.68
N TYR A 133 -9.31 0.99 -17.36
CA TYR A 133 -9.58 1.50 -16.02
C TYR A 133 -11.06 1.36 -15.64
N ARG A 134 -11.97 1.73 -16.56
CA ARG A 134 -13.43 1.76 -16.33
C ARG A 134 -14.13 0.44 -16.61
N GLY A 135 -13.67 -0.34 -17.59
CA GLY A 135 -14.35 -1.56 -18.06
C GLY A 135 -13.58 -2.85 -17.82
N GLY A 136 -12.29 -2.76 -17.51
CA GLY A 136 -11.43 -3.95 -17.44
C GLY A 136 -11.17 -4.58 -18.80
N ILE A 137 -10.83 -5.88 -18.81
CA ILE A 137 -10.66 -6.71 -20.01
C ILE A 137 -11.38 -8.03 -19.77
N PRO A 138 -12.70 -8.09 -20.04
CA PRO A 138 -13.55 -9.23 -19.68
C PRO A 138 -13.05 -10.58 -20.23
N ASP A 139 -12.61 -10.62 -21.48
CA ASP A 139 -12.14 -11.85 -22.15
C ASP A 139 -10.97 -12.52 -21.42
N ARG A 140 -10.22 -11.73 -20.63
CA ARG A 140 -9.12 -12.22 -19.78
C ARG A 140 -9.44 -12.16 -18.30
N MET A 141 -10.69 -11.92 -17.94
CA MET A 141 -11.12 -11.78 -16.54
C MET A 141 -10.26 -10.77 -15.75
N ILE A 142 -9.94 -9.63 -16.39
CA ILE A 142 -9.31 -8.50 -15.72
C ILE A 142 -10.44 -7.54 -15.34
N PRO A 143 -10.71 -7.35 -14.03
CA PRO A 143 -11.76 -6.45 -13.57
C PRO A 143 -11.42 -4.99 -13.86
N ALA A 144 -12.45 -4.14 -13.91
CA ALA A 144 -12.28 -2.70 -13.98
C ALA A 144 -11.51 -2.18 -12.74
N CYS A 145 -10.45 -1.42 -12.95
CA CYS A 145 -9.67 -0.82 -11.84
C CYS A 145 -10.55 0.10 -10.98
N ALA A 146 -11.48 0.81 -11.63
CA ALA A 146 -12.44 1.70 -10.99
C ALA A 146 -13.33 1.02 -9.94
N GLY A 147 -13.58 -0.29 -10.05
CA GLY A 147 -14.38 -1.06 -9.10
C GLY A 147 -13.77 -1.12 -7.70
N CYS A 148 -12.44 -1.11 -7.60
CA CYS A 148 -11.72 -1.13 -6.33
C CYS A 148 -11.09 0.23 -6.02
N HIS A 149 -10.58 0.93 -7.03
CA HIS A 149 -9.84 2.18 -6.86
C HIS A 149 -10.69 3.45 -7.05
N SER A 150 -12.01 3.31 -7.18
CA SER A 150 -13.00 4.36 -7.43
C SER A 150 -12.91 4.97 -8.85
N PRO A 151 -14.01 5.50 -9.40
CA PRO A 151 -14.04 6.06 -10.76
C PRO A 151 -13.06 7.21 -11.00
N ASN A 152 -12.75 7.98 -9.97
CA ASN A 152 -11.79 9.10 -9.99
C ASN A 152 -10.43 8.74 -9.40
N GLY A 153 -10.18 7.48 -9.11
CA GLY A 153 -8.92 7.02 -8.52
C GLY A 153 -8.72 7.41 -7.07
N ALA A 154 -9.76 7.81 -6.34
CA ALA A 154 -9.65 8.17 -4.93
C ALA A 154 -9.31 6.96 -4.04
N GLY A 155 -9.61 5.76 -4.49
CA GLY A 155 -9.47 4.54 -3.70
C GLY A 155 -10.59 4.36 -2.68
N ILE A 156 -10.41 3.39 -1.79
CA ILE A 156 -11.31 3.13 -0.64
C ILE A 156 -10.41 3.09 0.60
N PRO A 157 -10.63 3.97 1.59
CA PRO A 157 -9.80 4.03 2.80
C PRO A 157 -9.59 2.66 3.43
N ALA A 158 -8.37 2.42 3.91
CA ALA A 158 -7.82 1.20 4.46
C ALA A 158 -7.77 -0.01 3.50
N GLN A 159 -8.60 -0.09 2.46
CA GLN A 159 -8.68 -1.26 1.59
C GLN A 159 -7.88 -1.08 0.29
N TYR A 160 -8.17 -0.04 -0.46
CA TYR A 160 -7.58 0.20 -1.78
C TYR A 160 -6.96 1.59 -1.88
N PRO A 161 -5.69 1.70 -2.34
CA PRO A 161 -5.00 2.98 -2.38
C PRO A 161 -5.60 3.95 -3.40
N ARG A 162 -5.41 5.24 -3.13
CA ARG A 162 -5.58 6.30 -4.11
C ARG A 162 -4.59 6.09 -5.26
N LEU A 163 -5.06 6.23 -6.50
CA LEU A 163 -4.26 6.17 -7.73
C LEU A 163 -4.28 7.48 -8.50
N GLY A 164 -5.39 8.23 -8.45
CA GLY A 164 -5.58 9.44 -9.25
C GLY A 164 -4.46 10.45 -9.07
N GLY A 165 -3.87 10.90 -10.17
CA GLY A 165 -2.76 11.85 -10.19
C GLY A 165 -1.38 11.27 -9.87
N GLN A 166 -1.25 9.95 -9.66
CA GLN A 166 0.04 9.28 -9.45
C GLN A 166 0.89 9.32 -10.73
N HIS A 167 2.20 9.31 -10.58
CA HIS A 167 3.13 9.22 -11.71
C HIS A 167 2.88 7.96 -12.56
N ALA A 168 2.82 8.14 -13.89
CA ALA A 168 2.65 7.04 -14.83
C ALA A 168 3.79 6.02 -14.71
N ASP A 169 5.05 6.49 -14.65
CA ASP A 169 6.22 5.63 -14.55
C ASP A 169 6.23 4.79 -13.27
N TYR A 170 5.83 5.40 -12.14
CA TYR A 170 5.69 4.65 -10.90
C TYR A 170 4.58 3.61 -10.98
N THR A 171 3.42 3.97 -11.54
CA THR A 171 2.27 3.04 -11.67
C THR A 171 2.63 1.88 -12.60
N ASP A 172 3.27 2.16 -13.73
CA ASP A 172 3.77 1.16 -14.68
C ASP A 172 4.73 0.19 -14.00
N ALA A 173 5.74 0.71 -13.30
CA ALA A 173 6.70 -0.11 -12.57
C ALA A 173 6.05 -0.98 -11.49
N GLN A 174 5.02 -0.46 -10.78
CA GLN A 174 4.32 -1.26 -9.77
C GLN A 174 3.47 -2.36 -10.38
N LEU A 175 2.75 -2.09 -11.49
CA LEU A 175 1.98 -3.12 -12.19
C LEU A 175 2.88 -4.22 -12.75
N LYS A 176 4.00 -3.87 -13.37
CA LYS A 176 5.02 -4.84 -13.81
C LYS A 176 5.57 -5.65 -12.64
N SER A 177 5.90 -4.99 -11.53
CA SER A 177 6.39 -5.67 -10.32
C SER A 177 5.38 -6.66 -9.75
N PHE A 178 4.09 -6.35 -9.77
CA PHE A 178 3.03 -7.31 -9.39
C PHE A 178 2.90 -8.44 -10.40
N ARG A 179 2.97 -8.16 -11.70
CA ARG A 179 2.89 -9.15 -12.77
C ARG A 179 4.03 -10.16 -12.64
N ASP A 180 5.23 -9.66 -12.45
CA ASP A 180 6.47 -10.45 -12.46
C ASP A 180 6.77 -11.08 -11.07
N GLY A 181 5.89 -10.87 -10.07
CA GLY A 181 6.02 -11.46 -8.73
C GLY A 181 7.08 -10.81 -7.83
N VAL A 182 7.75 -9.76 -8.28
CA VAL A 182 8.71 -8.99 -7.48
C VAL A 182 8.01 -8.29 -6.31
N ARG A 183 6.82 -7.73 -6.58
CA ARG A 183 5.91 -7.21 -5.58
C ARG A 183 4.75 -8.18 -5.36
N ALA A 184 4.73 -8.85 -4.20
CA ALA A 184 3.76 -9.90 -3.89
C ALA A 184 2.89 -9.60 -2.65
N ASN A 185 2.89 -8.34 -2.19
CA ASN A 185 2.19 -7.93 -0.97
C ASN A 185 0.68 -7.65 -1.15
N SER A 186 0.12 -8.03 -2.30
CA SER A 186 -1.33 -8.03 -2.59
C SER A 186 -1.65 -9.12 -3.61
N ALA A 187 -2.32 -10.16 -3.16
CA ALA A 187 -2.76 -11.27 -4.02
C ALA A 187 -3.72 -10.80 -5.12
N GLN A 188 -4.61 -9.83 -4.80
CA GLN A 188 -5.55 -9.25 -5.75
C GLN A 188 -4.80 -8.56 -6.89
N MET A 189 -3.84 -7.67 -6.58
CA MET A 189 -3.08 -6.95 -7.60
C MET A 189 -2.19 -7.88 -8.42
N THR A 190 -1.60 -8.89 -7.81
CA THR A 190 -0.86 -9.94 -8.53
C THR A 190 -1.77 -10.68 -9.52
N GLY A 191 -2.99 -11.05 -9.09
CA GLY A 191 -3.98 -11.73 -9.94
C GLY A 191 -4.43 -10.88 -11.15
N VAL A 192 -4.60 -9.57 -10.94
CA VAL A 192 -4.96 -8.61 -12.00
C VAL A 192 -3.78 -8.39 -12.96
N ALA A 193 -2.62 -7.98 -12.43
CA ALA A 193 -1.48 -7.56 -13.23
C ALA A 193 -0.87 -8.71 -14.05
N ARG A 194 -0.86 -9.94 -13.51
CA ARG A 194 -0.31 -11.12 -14.19
C ARG A 194 -0.88 -11.34 -15.60
N LYS A 195 -2.08 -10.88 -15.86
CA LYS A 195 -2.80 -11.07 -17.12
C LYS A 195 -2.62 -9.89 -18.09
N MET A 196 -1.93 -8.81 -17.69
CA MET A 196 -1.76 -7.59 -18.49
C MET A 196 -0.46 -7.63 -19.30
N ASN A 197 -0.53 -7.15 -20.56
CA ASN A 197 0.67 -6.91 -21.36
C ASN A 197 1.25 -5.48 -21.14
N ASP A 198 2.44 -5.22 -21.67
CA ASP A 198 3.14 -3.96 -21.48
C ASP A 198 2.38 -2.75 -22.02
N ARG A 199 1.72 -2.91 -23.19
CA ARG A 199 0.95 -1.81 -23.78
C ARG A 199 -0.26 -1.43 -22.91
N GLU A 200 -0.92 -2.41 -22.33
CA GLU A 200 -2.06 -2.19 -21.42
C GLU A 200 -1.63 -1.57 -20.10
N ILE A 201 -0.52 -2.06 -19.54
CA ILE A 201 0.06 -1.48 -18.33
C ILE A 201 0.46 -0.02 -18.60
N LYS A 202 1.16 0.27 -19.70
CA LYS A 202 1.52 1.63 -20.08
C LYS A 202 0.28 2.51 -20.24
N ALA A 203 -0.73 2.04 -20.96
CA ALA A 203 -1.94 2.80 -21.22
C ALA A 203 -2.72 3.15 -19.96
N VAL A 204 -2.96 2.17 -19.07
CA VAL A 204 -3.70 2.41 -17.84
C VAL A 204 -2.91 3.27 -16.85
N SER A 205 -1.58 3.15 -16.83
CA SER A 205 -0.70 3.97 -15.98
C SER A 205 -0.72 5.44 -16.39
N ASP A 206 -0.67 5.71 -17.69
CA ASP A 206 -0.78 7.08 -18.22
C ASP A 206 -2.16 7.68 -17.97
N TYR A 207 -3.24 6.91 -18.18
CA TYR A 207 -4.61 7.35 -17.86
C TYR A 207 -4.76 7.71 -16.37
N ILE A 208 -4.24 6.87 -15.47
CA ILE A 208 -4.24 7.10 -14.02
C ILE A 208 -3.55 8.41 -13.64
N ALA A 209 -2.47 8.78 -14.32
CA ALA A 209 -1.76 10.03 -14.05
C ALA A 209 -2.62 11.27 -14.32
N GLY A 210 -3.55 11.21 -15.27
CA GLY A 210 -4.50 12.28 -15.59
C GLY A 210 -5.83 12.20 -14.81
N LEU A 211 -6.07 11.14 -14.05
CA LEU A 211 -7.34 10.87 -13.38
C LEU A 211 -7.54 11.78 -12.15
N ARG A 212 -8.74 12.37 -11.99
CA ARG A 212 -9.14 13.30 -10.91
C ARG A 212 -10.64 13.22 -10.61
#